data_3a8a1688a29ea041a7be5ba9c1f1d7cb
#
_entry.id   3a8a1688a29ea041a7be5ba9c1f1d7cb
#
_cell.length_a   1.000
_cell.length_b   1.000
_cell.length_c   1.000
_cell.angle_alpha   90.00
_cell.angle_beta   90.00
_cell.angle_gamma   90.00
#
_symmetry.space_group_name_H-M   'P 1'
#
loop_
_entity.id
_entity.type
_entity.pdbx_description
1 polymer ?
#
loop_
_entity_poly.entity_id
_entity_poly.type
_entity_poly.pdbx_seq_one_letter_code
_entity_poly.pdbx_strand_id
1 'polypeptide(L)'
;RRKKMPRVKKREHEKLTSSNIDHVISLLEADKPITKKEACAILNISYNTTRLTKIINDHNETKAYREERKNRNKGKAATDYEIKEAVTMYLKGENVTTIAQSLFRSAGFVRAILDRLGVPTKPSSVEERVSTGYLPDNCIAEEFEVGELAWSAKYHAIVEIQHEMTPEYAKSKKGVGSTDYLQKYGSRCYATIVRKSTDDFGVPQGFFAFDLAYDLGKLSHLEKYGVNLAAI
;
A
#
# COMPACT_ATOMS: atom_id res chain seq x y z
N ARG A 1 28.25 14.91 51.83
CA ARG A 1 27.66 15.84 50.85
C ARG A 1 27.52 15.12 49.51
N ARG A 2 26.29 14.72 49.13
CA ARG A 2 25.98 14.13 47.79
C ARG A 2 26.11 15.22 46.73
N LYS A 3 27.04 15.10 45.77
CA LYS A 3 27.14 15.94 44.60
C LYS A 3 25.85 15.79 43.77
N LYS A 4 25.04 16.87 43.67
CA LYS A 4 23.90 16.92 42.74
C LYS A 4 24.41 16.78 41.30
N MET A 5 24.02 15.70 40.62
CA MET A 5 24.29 15.55 39.19
C MET A 5 23.65 16.71 38.43
N PRO A 6 24.35 17.30 37.44
CA PRO A 6 23.78 18.36 36.62
C PRO A 6 22.54 17.83 35.89
N ARG A 7 21.42 18.56 35.99
CA ARG A 7 20.22 18.25 35.23
C ARG A 7 20.55 18.34 33.74
N VAL A 8 20.41 17.22 33.01
CA VAL A 8 20.51 17.19 31.57
C VAL A 8 19.44 18.11 31.04
N LYS A 9 19.81 19.22 30.34
CA LYS A 9 18.86 20.11 29.68
C LYS A 9 18.07 19.28 28.69
N LYS A 10 16.72 19.28 28.76
CA LYS A 10 15.86 18.72 27.73
C LYS A 10 16.27 19.37 26.41
N ARG A 11 16.64 18.57 25.41
CA ARG A 11 16.89 19.06 24.05
C ARG A 11 15.58 19.65 23.54
N GLU A 12 15.60 20.90 23.08
CA GLU A 12 14.52 21.48 22.32
C GLU A 12 14.30 20.65 21.06
N HIS A 13 13.05 20.58 20.60
CA HIS A 13 12.72 19.83 19.36
C HIS A 13 13.45 20.42 18.15
N GLU A 14 13.85 19.52 17.24
CA GLU A 14 14.46 19.92 15.97
C GLU A 14 13.47 20.75 15.13
N LYS A 15 13.97 21.79 14.49
CA LYS A 15 13.17 22.76 13.73
C LYS A 15 13.21 22.43 12.23
N LEU A 16 12.74 21.22 11.85
CA LEU A 16 12.77 20.69 10.48
C LEU A 16 11.51 20.99 9.68
N THR A 17 10.91 22.17 9.84
CA THR A 17 9.80 22.62 8.98
C THR A 17 10.33 23.04 7.60
N SER A 18 9.51 22.89 6.55
CA SER A 18 9.90 23.31 5.19
C SER A 18 10.37 24.77 5.14
N SER A 19 9.69 25.67 5.86
CA SER A 19 10.07 27.09 5.92
C SER A 19 11.44 27.33 6.56
N ASN A 20 11.78 26.59 7.62
CA ASN A 20 13.08 26.73 8.27
C ASN A 20 14.21 26.16 7.36
N ILE A 21 13.95 25.08 6.64
CA ILE A 21 14.92 24.50 5.73
C ILE A 21 15.12 25.44 4.51
N ASP A 22 14.03 25.97 3.93
CA ASP A 22 14.14 26.97 2.85
C ASP A 22 14.93 28.21 3.30
N HIS A 23 14.69 28.69 4.53
CA HIS A 23 15.45 29.81 5.10
C HIS A 23 16.93 29.48 5.27
N VAL A 24 17.29 28.31 5.75
CA VAL A 24 18.68 27.87 5.88
C VAL A 24 19.34 27.74 4.50
N ILE A 25 18.65 27.19 3.49
CA ILE A 25 19.14 27.12 2.12
C ILE A 25 19.44 28.53 1.59
N SER A 26 18.50 29.47 1.74
CA SER A 26 18.68 30.85 1.27
C SER A 26 19.87 31.55 1.94
N LEU A 27 20.14 31.27 3.23
CA LEU A 27 21.29 31.82 3.95
C LEU A 27 22.62 31.17 3.53
N LEU A 28 22.60 29.88 3.14
CA LEU A 28 23.78 29.18 2.64
C LEU A 28 24.15 29.64 1.20
N GLU A 29 23.18 30.09 0.41
CA GLU A 29 23.33 30.55 -0.96
C GLU A 29 23.46 32.09 -1.07
N ALA A 30 23.40 32.82 0.03
CA ALA A 30 23.51 34.26 0.05
C ALA A 30 24.93 34.75 -0.30
N ASP A 31 25.08 36.03 -0.69
CA ASP A 31 26.39 36.65 -0.98
C ASP A 31 27.41 36.52 0.16
N LYS A 32 26.91 36.49 1.40
CA LYS A 32 27.69 36.15 2.61
C LYS A 32 27.09 34.91 3.25
N PRO A 33 27.53 33.73 2.79
CA PRO A 33 26.95 32.48 3.26
C PRO A 33 27.25 32.21 4.74
N ILE A 34 26.28 31.70 5.46
CA ILE A 34 26.48 31.21 6.83
C ILE A 34 27.30 29.93 6.84
N THR A 35 27.95 29.64 7.95
CA THR A 35 28.69 28.39 8.12
C THR A 35 27.72 27.20 8.32
N LYS A 36 28.16 26.00 7.93
CA LYS A 36 27.36 24.77 8.19
C LYS A 36 27.06 24.55 9.68
N LYS A 37 27.91 25.09 10.57
CA LYS A 37 27.69 25.03 12.01
C LYS A 37 26.50 25.92 12.42
N GLU A 38 26.41 27.11 11.89
CA GLU A 38 25.28 28.03 12.11
C GLU A 38 23.99 27.48 11.50
N ALA A 39 24.06 26.92 10.31
CA ALA A 39 22.92 26.24 9.68
C ALA A 39 22.36 25.11 10.57
N CYS A 40 23.22 24.27 11.15
CA CYS A 40 22.80 23.26 12.10
C CYS A 40 22.19 23.86 13.38
N ALA A 41 22.72 24.99 13.87
CA ALA A 41 22.17 25.67 15.04
C ALA A 41 20.77 26.26 14.77
N ILE A 42 20.52 26.83 13.59
CA ILE A 42 19.21 27.33 13.19
C ILE A 42 18.17 26.20 13.15
N LEU A 43 18.53 25.05 12.58
CA LEU A 43 17.66 23.87 12.52
C LEU A 43 17.57 23.12 13.88
N ASN A 44 18.30 23.56 14.87
CA ASN A 44 18.40 22.91 16.19
C ASN A 44 18.81 21.43 16.13
N ILE A 45 19.70 21.09 15.19
CA ILE A 45 20.29 19.77 15.03
C ILE A 45 21.74 19.74 15.55
N SER A 46 22.21 18.56 15.96
CA SER A 46 23.63 18.37 16.31
C SER A 46 24.51 18.67 15.10
N TYR A 47 25.68 19.29 15.30
CA TYR A 47 26.60 19.57 14.22
C TYR A 47 27.02 18.29 13.49
N ASN A 48 26.46 18.07 12.32
CA ASN A 48 26.77 16.96 11.43
C ASN A 48 26.53 17.40 9.98
N THR A 49 27.59 17.59 9.22
CA THR A 49 27.54 18.11 7.86
C THR A 49 26.87 17.12 6.90
N THR A 50 27.06 15.83 7.08
CA THR A 50 26.43 14.79 6.25
C THR A 50 24.92 14.78 6.45
N ARG A 51 24.47 14.86 7.71
CA ARG A 51 23.04 14.94 8.05
C ARG A 51 22.42 16.22 7.51
N LEU A 52 23.07 17.37 7.64
CA LEU A 52 22.60 18.64 7.10
C LEU A 52 22.43 18.56 5.60
N THR A 53 23.43 18.06 4.87
CA THR A 53 23.37 17.89 3.41
C THR A 53 22.22 16.96 3.03
N LYS A 54 22.03 15.84 3.75
CA LYS A 54 20.91 14.94 3.50
C LYS A 54 19.56 15.63 3.66
N ILE A 55 19.35 16.38 4.75
CA ILE A 55 18.10 17.11 5.01
C ILE A 55 17.81 18.12 3.87
N ILE A 56 18.83 18.83 3.41
CA ILE A 56 18.70 19.80 2.31
C ILE A 56 18.35 19.08 0.99
N ASN A 57 19.03 17.98 0.67
CA ASN A 57 18.78 17.22 -0.55
C ASN A 57 17.37 16.62 -0.54
N ASP A 58 16.95 15.94 0.55
CA ASP A 58 15.62 15.37 0.69
C ASP A 58 14.52 16.45 0.56
N HIS A 59 14.78 17.65 1.08
CA HIS A 59 13.88 18.80 0.94
C HIS A 59 13.77 19.28 -0.50
N ASN A 60 14.90 19.46 -1.19
CA ASN A 60 14.95 19.90 -2.59
C ASN A 60 14.30 18.88 -3.53
N GLU A 61 14.56 17.58 -3.33
CA GLU A 61 13.91 16.51 -4.08
C GLU A 61 12.39 16.53 -3.87
N THR A 62 11.94 16.68 -2.62
CA THR A 62 10.51 16.79 -2.30
C THR A 62 9.86 18.00 -2.98
N LYS A 63 10.56 19.14 -3.02
CA LYS A 63 10.10 20.38 -3.66
C LYS A 63 10.01 20.21 -5.16
N ALA A 64 11.06 19.69 -5.80
CA ALA A 64 11.11 19.41 -7.24
C ALA A 64 9.98 18.44 -7.65
N TYR A 65 9.79 17.35 -6.89
CA TYR A 65 8.68 16.41 -7.11
C TYR A 65 7.30 17.08 -7.04
N ARG A 66 7.08 17.96 -6.04
CA ARG A 66 5.80 18.69 -5.90
C ARG A 66 5.55 19.64 -7.08
N GLU A 67 6.59 20.32 -7.57
CA GLU A 67 6.50 21.20 -8.72
C GLU A 67 6.22 20.41 -10.00
N GLU A 68 6.94 19.32 -10.23
CA GLU A 68 6.72 18.44 -11.37
C GLU A 68 5.29 17.88 -11.37
N ARG A 69 4.80 17.39 -10.23
CA ARG A 69 3.43 16.92 -10.08
C ARG A 69 2.40 18.02 -10.39
N LYS A 70 2.66 19.25 -9.93
CA LYS A 70 1.79 20.39 -10.18
C LYS A 70 1.73 20.73 -11.68
N ASN A 71 2.87 20.71 -12.36
CA ASN A 71 2.98 21.08 -13.77
C ASN A 71 2.39 20.00 -14.69
N ARG A 72 2.63 18.71 -14.39
CA ARG A 72 2.14 17.61 -15.23
C ARG A 72 0.64 17.38 -15.12
N ASN A 73 0.08 17.40 -13.92
CA ASN A 73 -1.19 16.74 -13.65
C ASN A 73 -2.26 17.59 -12.94
N LYS A 74 -1.98 18.86 -12.63
CA LYS A 74 -2.95 19.72 -11.94
C LYS A 74 -4.20 19.91 -12.79
N GLY A 75 -5.36 19.53 -12.25
CA GLY A 75 -6.67 19.71 -12.89
C GLY A 75 -6.96 18.77 -14.06
N LYS A 76 -6.07 17.85 -14.43
CA LYS A 76 -6.30 16.87 -15.49
C LYS A 76 -7.05 15.65 -14.96
N ALA A 77 -8.02 15.16 -15.72
CA ALA A 77 -8.70 13.89 -15.47
C ALA A 77 -7.70 12.71 -15.53
N ALA A 78 -8.11 11.56 -14.98
CA ALA A 78 -7.35 10.32 -15.11
C ALA A 78 -7.35 9.86 -16.57
N THR A 79 -6.19 9.47 -17.07
CA THR A 79 -6.09 8.77 -18.35
C THR A 79 -6.36 7.28 -18.17
N ASP A 80 -6.75 6.58 -19.23
CA ASP A 80 -6.97 5.13 -19.19
C ASP A 80 -5.70 4.38 -18.77
N TYR A 81 -4.53 4.86 -19.17
CA TYR A 81 -3.24 4.33 -18.72
C TYR A 81 -3.07 4.47 -17.21
N GLU A 82 -3.34 5.64 -16.64
CA GLU A 82 -3.21 5.87 -15.20
C GLU A 82 -4.20 5.01 -14.40
N ILE A 83 -5.40 4.82 -14.92
CA ILE A 83 -6.44 3.96 -14.31
C ILE A 83 -5.94 2.52 -14.27
N LYS A 84 -5.55 1.98 -15.43
CA LYS A 84 -5.03 0.62 -15.57
C LYS A 84 -3.85 0.38 -14.64
N GLU A 85 -2.86 1.27 -14.68
CA GLU A 85 -1.63 1.14 -13.90
C GLU A 85 -1.89 1.23 -12.40
N ALA A 86 -2.74 2.16 -11.96
CA ALA A 86 -3.12 2.30 -10.55
C ALA A 86 -3.75 1.01 -10.00
N VAL A 87 -4.69 0.41 -10.74
CA VAL A 87 -5.36 -0.81 -10.34
C VAL A 87 -4.40 -2.00 -10.35
N THR A 88 -3.59 -2.15 -11.41
CA THR A 88 -2.62 -3.23 -11.56
C THR A 88 -1.61 -3.22 -10.42
N MET A 89 -0.98 -2.08 -10.13
CA MET A 89 -0.03 -1.93 -9.04
C MET A 89 -0.66 -2.23 -7.67
N TYR A 90 -1.90 -1.73 -7.47
CA TYR A 90 -2.61 -1.97 -6.20
C TYR A 90 -2.91 -3.45 -5.97
N LEU A 91 -3.41 -4.15 -7.00
CA LEU A 91 -3.68 -5.59 -6.93
C LEU A 91 -2.40 -6.41 -6.74
N LYS A 92 -1.26 -5.97 -7.28
CA LYS A 92 0.07 -6.56 -7.02
C LYS A 92 0.57 -6.35 -5.59
N GLY A 93 -0.11 -5.53 -4.81
CA GLY A 93 0.21 -5.32 -3.40
C GLY A 93 0.92 -4.01 -3.08
N GLU A 94 1.17 -3.15 -4.08
CA GLU A 94 1.76 -1.84 -3.85
C GLU A 94 0.86 -0.96 -2.98
N ASN A 95 1.48 -0.11 -2.18
CA ASN A 95 0.71 0.83 -1.37
C ASN A 95 0.30 2.07 -2.17
N VAL A 96 -0.82 2.70 -1.77
CA VAL A 96 -1.38 3.86 -2.45
C VAL A 96 -0.40 5.02 -2.58
N THR A 97 0.53 5.17 -1.63
CA THR A 97 1.53 6.24 -1.65
C THR A 97 2.56 6.00 -2.75
N THR A 98 3.07 4.77 -2.88
CA THR A 98 4.00 4.38 -3.95
C THR A 98 3.35 4.56 -5.33
N ILE A 99 2.10 4.08 -5.49
CA ILE A 99 1.32 4.24 -6.73
C ILE A 99 1.15 5.73 -7.08
N ALA A 100 0.78 6.55 -6.09
CA ALA A 100 0.61 7.97 -6.29
C ALA A 100 1.93 8.67 -6.72
N GLN A 101 3.06 8.21 -6.18
CA GLN A 101 4.39 8.71 -6.56
C GLN A 101 4.74 8.33 -7.99
N SER A 102 4.56 7.07 -8.40
CA SER A 102 4.88 6.61 -9.75
C SER A 102 4.02 7.32 -10.82
N LEU A 103 2.77 7.63 -10.52
CA LEU A 103 1.85 8.31 -11.42
C LEU A 103 1.91 9.86 -11.32
N PHE A 104 2.76 10.41 -10.49
CA PHE A 104 2.82 11.86 -10.21
C PHE A 104 1.45 12.45 -9.79
N ARG A 105 0.65 11.67 -9.07
CA ARG A 105 -0.69 12.04 -8.57
C ARG A 105 -0.71 12.12 -7.05
N SER A 106 -1.83 12.51 -6.47
CA SER A 106 -2.03 12.45 -5.02
C SER A 106 -2.56 11.09 -4.59
N ALA A 107 -2.30 10.70 -3.33
CA ALA A 107 -2.87 9.49 -2.75
C ALA A 107 -4.41 9.51 -2.76
N GLY A 108 -5.04 10.68 -2.55
CA GLY A 108 -6.49 10.84 -2.65
C GLY A 108 -7.02 10.59 -4.07
N PHE A 109 -6.27 10.99 -5.09
CA PHE A 109 -6.63 10.71 -6.49
C PHE A 109 -6.62 9.19 -6.79
N VAL A 110 -5.59 8.47 -6.32
CA VAL A 110 -5.52 7.01 -6.49
C VAL A 110 -6.67 6.32 -5.76
N ARG A 111 -6.95 6.70 -4.50
CA ARG A 111 -8.10 6.15 -3.76
C ARG A 111 -9.41 6.37 -4.50
N ALA A 112 -9.65 7.58 -5.01
CA ALA A 112 -10.86 7.89 -5.77
C ALA A 112 -11.01 7.05 -7.05
N ILE A 113 -9.89 6.65 -7.71
CA ILE A 113 -9.93 5.69 -8.82
C ILE A 113 -10.35 4.31 -8.32
N LEU A 114 -9.69 3.80 -7.28
CA LEU A 114 -9.98 2.47 -6.72
C LEU A 114 -11.43 2.36 -6.26
N ASP A 115 -11.92 3.35 -5.52
CA ASP A 115 -13.31 3.40 -5.03
C ASP A 115 -14.32 3.45 -6.19
N ARG A 116 -14.08 4.31 -7.17
CA ARG A 116 -14.96 4.44 -8.36
C ARG A 116 -15.06 3.15 -9.17
N LEU A 117 -13.98 2.38 -9.22
CA LEU A 117 -13.92 1.12 -9.97
C LEU A 117 -14.38 -0.08 -9.15
N GLY A 118 -14.72 0.11 -7.88
CA GLY A 118 -15.11 -0.98 -7.00
C GLY A 118 -13.96 -1.96 -6.73
N VAL A 119 -12.72 -1.47 -6.64
CA VAL A 119 -11.59 -2.31 -6.26
C VAL A 119 -11.64 -2.54 -4.76
N PRO A 120 -11.59 -3.80 -4.28
CA PRO A 120 -11.55 -4.11 -2.86
C PRO A 120 -10.36 -3.43 -2.19
N THR A 121 -10.60 -2.78 -1.05
CA THR A 121 -9.56 -2.04 -0.34
C THR A 121 -9.00 -2.81 0.82
N LYS A 122 -7.69 -2.68 1.04
CA LYS A 122 -7.04 -3.24 2.23
C LYS A 122 -7.42 -2.39 3.45
N PRO A 123 -7.70 -3.01 4.61
CA PRO A 123 -8.01 -2.27 5.83
C PRO A 123 -6.81 -1.43 6.27
N SER A 124 -7.09 -0.23 6.76
CA SER A 124 -6.08 0.75 7.16
C SER A 124 -5.57 0.54 8.59
N SER A 125 -6.39 -0.07 9.45
CA SER A 125 -6.09 -0.27 10.88
C SER A 125 -5.92 -1.73 11.26
N VAL A 126 -5.26 -1.98 12.41
CA VAL A 126 -5.09 -3.33 12.96
C VAL A 126 -6.45 -3.90 13.40
N GLU A 127 -7.35 -3.06 13.88
CA GLU A 127 -8.70 -3.44 14.33
C GLU A 127 -9.56 -3.88 13.14
N GLU A 128 -9.46 -3.18 12.01
CA GLU A 128 -10.13 -3.56 10.76
C GLU A 128 -9.53 -4.84 10.15
N ARG A 129 -8.26 -5.18 10.42
CA ARG A 129 -7.64 -6.42 9.93
C ARG A 129 -8.21 -7.69 10.56
N VAL A 130 -8.87 -7.58 11.69
CA VAL A 130 -9.53 -8.69 12.39
C VAL A 130 -10.92 -8.93 11.80
N SER A 131 -11.54 -7.93 11.19
CA SER A 131 -12.79 -8.08 10.43
C SER A 131 -12.49 -8.51 8.99
N THR A 132 -13.43 -9.23 8.39
CA THR A 132 -13.42 -9.49 6.94
C THR A 132 -13.31 -8.17 6.21
N GLY A 133 -12.41 -8.09 5.20
CA GLY A 133 -12.21 -6.88 4.42
C GLY A 133 -13.49 -6.48 3.67
N TYR A 134 -13.54 -5.24 3.25
CA TYR A 134 -14.65 -4.73 2.47
C TYR A 134 -14.65 -5.32 1.05
N LEU A 135 -15.77 -5.90 0.66
CA LEU A 135 -16.06 -6.33 -0.71
C LEU A 135 -17.15 -5.43 -1.29
N PRO A 136 -16.86 -4.68 -2.36
CA PRO A 136 -17.89 -3.93 -3.08
C PRO A 136 -18.96 -4.85 -3.64
N ASP A 137 -20.21 -4.39 -3.70
CA ASP A 137 -21.37 -5.21 -4.15
C ASP A 137 -21.16 -5.81 -5.54
N ASN A 138 -20.46 -5.12 -6.43
CA ASN A 138 -20.15 -5.60 -7.78
C ASN A 138 -19.05 -6.69 -7.81
N CYS A 139 -18.39 -6.96 -6.69
CA CYS A 139 -17.41 -8.04 -6.53
C CYS A 139 -18.03 -9.29 -5.92
N ILE A 140 -19.12 -9.18 -5.17
CA ILE A 140 -19.73 -10.31 -4.47
C ILE A 140 -20.25 -11.34 -5.49
N ALA A 141 -19.82 -12.59 -5.34
CA ALA A 141 -20.26 -13.69 -6.18
C ALA A 141 -20.39 -14.98 -5.35
N GLU A 142 -21.41 -15.78 -5.69
CA GLU A 142 -21.63 -17.08 -5.04
C GLU A 142 -20.86 -18.22 -5.70
N GLU A 143 -20.55 -18.09 -6.99
CA GLU A 143 -19.91 -19.13 -7.80
C GLU A 143 -18.63 -18.61 -8.46
N PHE A 144 -17.60 -19.44 -8.38
CA PHE A 144 -16.30 -19.21 -9.00
C PHE A 144 -15.88 -20.42 -9.83
N GLU A 145 -15.20 -20.17 -10.94
CA GLU A 145 -14.62 -21.21 -11.77
C GLU A 145 -13.21 -21.60 -11.30
N VAL A 146 -12.80 -22.84 -11.58
CA VAL A 146 -11.44 -23.30 -11.28
C VAL A 146 -10.44 -22.52 -12.14
N GLY A 147 -9.40 -21.99 -11.50
CA GLY A 147 -8.41 -21.11 -12.12
C GLY A 147 -8.80 -19.63 -12.15
N GLU A 148 -10.03 -19.28 -11.79
CA GLU A 148 -10.45 -17.87 -11.69
C GLU A 148 -9.66 -17.16 -10.60
N LEU A 149 -9.26 -15.90 -10.88
CA LEU A 149 -8.65 -15.02 -9.90
C LEU A 149 -9.71 -14.19 -9.19
N ALA A 150 -9.67 -14.23 -7.86
CA ALA A 150 -10.59 -13.51 -7.00
C ALA A 150 -9.81 -12.71 -5.93
N TRP A 151 -10.48 -11.77 -5.29
CA TRP A 151 -9.97 -11.11 -4.10
C TRP A 151 -10.47 -11.82 -2.86
N SER A 152 -9.57 -12.17 -1.95
CA SER A 152 -9.95 -12.68 -0.64
C SER A 152 -9.99 -11.55 0.39
N ALA A 153 -11.16 -11.28 0.94
CA ALA A 153 -11.35 -10.33 2.01
C ALA A 153 -10.64 -10.76 3.30
N LYS A 154 -10.52 -12.07 3.52
CA LYS A 154 -9.84 -12.65 4.67
C LYS A 154 -8.32 -12.43 4.64
N TYR A 155 -7.69 -12.57 3.48
CA TYR A 155 -6.24 -12.43 3.30
C TYR A 155 -5.81 -11.08 2.75
N HIS A 156 -6.78 -10.25 2.30
CA HIS A 156 -6.55 -8.97 1.62
C HIS A 156 -5.57 -9.10 0.46
N ALA A 157 -5.76 -10.14 -0.34
CA ALA A 157 -4.87 -10.51 -1.45
C ALA A 157 -5.65 -11.19 -2.58
N ILE A 158 -5.03 -11.23 -3.76
CA ILE A 158 -5.53 -12.06 -4.86
C ILE A 158 -5.34 -13.53 -4.51
N VAL A 159 -6.36 -14.32 -4.81
CA VAL A 159 -6.36 -15.76 -4.69
C VAL A 159 -6.74 -16.40 -6.02
N GLU A 160 -6.21 -17.59 -6.27
CA GLU A 160 -6.59 -18.42 -7.40
C GLU A 160 -7.50 -19.54 -6.89
N ILE A 161 -8.66 -19.71 -7.49
CA ILE A 161 -9.63 -20.73 -7.14
C ILE A 161 -9.13 -22.08 -7.66
N GLN A 162 -8.97 -23.05 -6.77
CA GLN A 162 -8.50 -24.39 -7.13
C GLN A 162 -9.65 -25.38 -7.31
N HIS A 163 -10.53 -25.43 -6.32
CA HIS A 163 -11.68 -26.32 -6.30
C HIS A 163 -12.77 -25.79 -5.39
N GLU A 164 -14.05 -26.07 -5.73
CA GLU A 164 -15.11 -25.95 -4.76
C GLU A 164 -15.00 -27.10 -3.75
N MET A 165 -15.14 -26.80 -2.48
CA MET A 165 -15.05 -27.75 -1.39
C MET A 165 -16.39 -28.48 -1.24
N THR A 166 -16.59 -29.52 -2.04
CA THR A 166 -17.74 -30.45 -1.86
C THR A 166 -17.46 -31.46 -0.74
N PRO A 167 -18.49 -32.07 -0.14
CA PRO A 167 -18.31 -33.14 0.84
C PRO A 167 -17.48 -34.33 0.30
N GLU A 168 -17.56 -34.61 -1.00
CA GLU A 168 -16.79 -35.65 -1.67
C GLU A 168 -15.32 -35.28 -1.78
N TYR A 169 -15.01 -34.04 -2.18
CA TYR A 169 -13.64 -33.53 -2.22
C TYR A 169 -13.01 -33.53 -0.83
N ALA A 170 -13.74 -33.08 0.18
CA ALA A 170 -13.27 -33.07 1.56
C ALA A 170 -12.94 -34.49 2.07
N LYS A 171 -13.73 -35.51 1.70
CA LYS A 171 -13.45 -36.90 2.03
C LYS A 171 -12.23 -37.47 1.30
N SER A 172 -11.93 -37.01 0.07
CA SER A 172 -10.79 -37.47 -0.73
C SER A 172 -9.44 -36.99 -0.20
N LYS A 173 -9.41 -35.87 0.54
CA LYS A 173 -8.19 -35.24 1.09
C LYS A 173 -8.07 -35.56 2.59
N LYS A 174 -7.53 -36.73 2.91
CA LYS A 174 -7.23 -37.10 4.31
C LYS A 174 -6.33 -36.06 4.97
N GLY A 175 -6.79 -35.43 6.06
CA GLY A 175 -6.00 -34.55 6.91
C GLY A 175 -6.26 -33.06 6.76
N VAL A 176 -7.15 -32.61 5.90
CA VAL A 176 -7.58 -31.22 5.84
C VAL A 176 -8.91 -31.11 6.59
N GLY A 177 -8.96 -30.32 7.67
CA GLY A 177 -10.13 -30.12 8.54
C GLY A 177 -11.32 -29.42 7.87
N SER A 178 -11.63 -29.83 6.66
CA SER A 178 -12.54 -29.17 5.71
C SER A 178 -14.01 -29.55 5.88
N THR A 179 -14.30 -30.74 6.42
CA THR A 179 -15.68 -31.17 6.72
C THR A 179 -16.33 -30.31 7.79
N ASP A 180 -15.56 -29.89 8.78
CA ASP A 180 -16.04 -29.01 9.85
C ASP A 180 -16.39 -27.62 9.32
N TYR A 181 -15.70 -27.16 8.28
CA TYR A 181 -15.93 -25.84 7.68
C TYR A 181 -17.28 -25.76 6.98
N LEU A 182 -17.59 -26.74 6.11
CA LEU A 182 -18.88 -26.82 5.41
C LEU A 182 -20.05 -26.99 6.38
N GLN A 183 -19.88 -27.82 7.44
CA GLN A 183 -20.92 -28.04 8.46
C GLN A 183 -21.09 -26.82 9.36
N LYS A 184 -19.99 -26.13 9.69
CA LYS A 184 -20.01 -25.00 10.63
C LYS A 184 -20.60 -23.73 10.02
N TYR A 185 -20.40 -23.48 8.74
CA TYR A 185 -20.76 -22.19 8.11
C TYR A 185 -21.92 -22.29 7.14
N GLY A 186 -22.35 -23.48 6.70
CA GLY A 186 -23.49 -23.68 5.81
C GLY A 186 -23.41 -22.97 4.46
N SER A 187 -22.22 -22.47 4.10
CA SER A 187 -21.94 -21.68 2.91
C SER A 187 -20.98 -22.41 1.99
N ARG A 188 -21.02 -22.09 0.69
CA ARG A 188 -19.99 -22.54 -0.24
C ARG A 188 -18.60 -22.14 0.23
N CYS A 189 -17.65 -23.04 0.07
CA CYS A 189 -16.26 -22.84 0.41
C CYS A 189 -15.38 -23.28 -0.76
N TYR A 190 -14.32 -22.55 -0.99
CA TYR A 190 -13.35 -22.83 -2.06
C TYR A 190 -11.97 -23.10 -1.48
N ALA A 191 -11.28 -24.07 -2.06
CA ALA A 191 -9.86 -24.22 -1.88
C ALA A 191 -9.18 -23.18 -2.78
N THR A 192 -8.27 -22.41 -2.21
CA THR A 192 -7.63 -21.28 -2.89
C THR A 192 -6.11 -21.32 -2.73
N ILE A 193 -5.39 -20.72 -3.67
CA ILE A 193 -3.98 -20.38 -3.51
C ILE A 193 -3.88 -18.87 -3.37
N VAL A 194 -3.46 -18.41 -2.20
CA VAL A 194 -3.23 -16.99 -1.94
C VAL A 194 -1.94 -16.58 -2.63
N ARG A 195 -2.04 -15.70 -3.64
CA ARG A 195 -0.87 -15.13 -4.31
C ARG A 195 -0.27 -14.04 -3.41
N LYS A 196 0.95 -14.25 -2.95
CA LYS A 196 1.77 -13.18 -2.38
C LYS A 196 2.68 -12.61 -3.45
N SER A 197 3.29 -11.45 -3.16
CA SER A 197 4.31 -10.87 -4.05
C SER A 197 5.30 -11.92 -4.52
N THR A 198 5.71 -11.81 -5.77
CA THR A 198 6.77 -12.63 -6.36
C THR A 198 8.06 -12.55 -5.52
N ASP A 199 8.79 -13.65 -5.39
CA ASP A 199 10.14 -13.65 -4.83
C ASP A 199 11.12 -12.90 -5.76
N ASP A 200 12.38 -12.81 -5.35
CA ASP A 200 13.45 -12.12 -6.10
C ASP A 200 13.69 -12.73 -7.51
N PHE A 201 13.16 -13.92 -7.78
CA PHE A 201 13.23 -14.61 -9.07
C PHE A 201 11.94 -14.49 -9.89
N GLY A 202 10.94 -13.74 -9.41
CA GLY A 202 9.67 -13.55 -10.09
C GLY A 202 8.70 -14.76 -9.96
N VAL A 203 8.98 -15.71 -9.06
CA VAL A 203 8.11 -16.85 -8.81
C VAL A 203 7.02 -16.46 -7.79
N PRO A 204 5.72 -16.63 -8.13
CA PRO A 204 4.65 -16.35 -7.18
C PRO A 204 4.77 -17.24 -5.95
N GLN A 205 4.96 -16.63 -4.79
CA GLN A 205 4.94 -17.34 -3.51
C GLN A 205 3.50 -17.40 -3.01
N GLY A 206 2.82 -18.50 -3.23
CA GLY A 206 1.47 -18.75 -2.75
C GLY A 206 1.43 -19.74 -1.60
N PHE A 207 0.41 -19.64 -0.78
CA PHE A 207 0.07 -20.68 0.18
C PHE A 207 -1.36 -21.16 -0.04
N PHE A 208 -1.59 -22.42 0.26
CA PHE A 208 -2.89 -23.06 0.15
C PHE A 208 -3.80 -22.59 1.31
N ALA A 209 -5.03 -22.21 0.98
CA ALA A 209 -6.01 -21.69 1.91
C ALA A 209 -7.41 -22.18 1.60
N PHE A 210 -8.36 -21.85 2.49
CA PHE A 210 -9.79 -22.05 2.29
C PHE A 210 -10.50 -20.74 2.55
N ASP A 211 -11.34 -20.35 1.60
CA ASP A 211 -12.14 -19.13 1.65
C ASP A 211 -13.62 -19.45 1.50
N LEU A 212 -14.44 -18.79 2.28
CA LEU A 212 -15.89 -18.84 2.12
C LEU A 212 -16.31 -17.99 0.93
N ALA A 213 -17.35 -18.38 0.22
CA ALA A 213 -17.81 -17.68 -0.97
C ALA A 213 -18.12 -16.20 -0.71
N TYR A 214 -18.65 -15.86 0.46
CA TYR A 214 -18.94 -14.47 0.85
C TYR A 214 -17.69 -13.64 1.21
N ASP A 215 -16.54 -14.28 1.44
CA ASP A 215 -15.25 -13.62 1.65
C ASP A 215 -14.46 -13.42 0.33
N LEU A 216 -15.01 -13.88 -0.80
CA LEU A 216 -14.39 -13.82 -2.11
C LEU A 216 -15.09 -12.79 -3.01
N GLY A 217 -14.29 -11.97 -3.69
CA GLY A 217 -14.76 -10.96 -4.62
C GLY A 217 -14.31 -11.21 -6.06
N LYS A 218 -15.23 -11.17 -7.03
CA LYS A 218 -14.88 -11.23 -8.46
C LYS A 218 -14.16 -9.94 -8.89
N LEU A 219 -13.11 -10.10 -9.69
CA LEU A 219 -12.32 -9.01 -10.26
C LEU A 219 -12.54 -8.82 -11.77
N SER A 220 -13.31 -9.70 -12.40
CA SER A 220 -13.53 -9.70 -13.86
C SER A 220 -14.07 -8.38 -14.41
N HIS A 221 -14.84 -7.62 -13.61
CA HIS A 221 -15.34 -6.29 -14.01
C HIS A 221 -14.21 -5.27 -14.26
N LEU A 222 -12.99 -5.51 -13.76
CA LEU A 222 -11.83 -4.64 -13.95
C LEU A 222 -11.19 -4.80 -15.33
N GLU A 223 -11.43 -5.92 -16.02
CA GLU A 223 -10.90 -6.18 -17.36
C GLU A 223 -11.39 -5.16 -18.40
N LYS A 224 -12.59 -4.62 -18.22
CA LYS A 224 -13.12 -3.54 -19.07
C LYS A 224 -12.29 -2.25 -19.03
N TYR A 225 -11.46 -2.08 -18.00
CA TYR A 225 -10.50 -0.97 -17.88
C TYR A 225 -9.10 -1.34 -18.36
N GLY A 226 -8.95 -2.49 -19.03
CA GLY A 226 -7.69 -2.99 -19.56
C GLY A 226 -6.77 -3.62 -18.52
N VAL A 227 -7.26 -3.92 -17.32
CA VAL A 227 -6.49 -4.66 -16.30
C VAL A 227 -6.35 -6.09 -16.74
N ASN A 228 -5.13 -6.59 -16.87
CA ASN A 228 -4.86 -7.99 -17.18
C ASN A 228 -4.67 -8.76 -15.87
N LEU A 229 -5.73 -9.43 -15.41
CA LEU A 229 -5.70 -10.20 -14.16
C LEU A 229 -4.71 -11.38 -14.25
N ALA A 230 -4.53 -11.98 -15.42
CA ALA A 230 -3.59 -13.10 -15.60
C ALA A 230 -2.11 -12.68 -15.43
N ALA A 231 -1.81 -11.37 -15.55
CA ALA A 231 -0.45 -10.82 -15.37
C ALA A 231 -0.19 -10.32 -13.94
N ILE A 232 -1.15 -10.49 -13.05
CA ILE A 232 -1.07 -10.12 -11.63
C ILE A 232 -0.79 -11.37 -10.82
#